data_108c6965419efa9b1bc04fb18b6e45a2
#
_entry.id   108c6965419efa9b1bc04fb18b6e45a2
#
_cell.length_a   1.000
_cell.length_b   1.000
_cell.length_c   1.000
_cell.angle_alpha   90.00
_cell.angle_beta   90.00
_cell.angle_gamma   90.00
#
_symmetry.space_group_name_H-M   'P 1'
#
loop_
_entity.id
_entity.type
_entity.pdbx_description
1 polymer ?
#
loop_
_entity_poly.entity_id
_entity_poly.type
_entity_poly.pdbx_seq_one_letter_code
_entity_poly.pdbx_strand_id
1 'polypeptide(L)'
;METIEIGLVVIDLESLEIVDEFQRFVRPRINPTLTDFCKKLTSIQQTDVDGARTYQEIGEELRMFTEHYPDAAWASWGDYDARQLERDAGFAACPSLLEGLPHFNARKWHAGLYDNRPKSLKQTVESLGLVWQGTYHRGIDDARNVASIVKEMLG
;
A
#
# COMPACT_ATOMS: atom_id res chain seq x y z
N MET A 1 -13.63 -7.69 1.97
CA MET A 1 -13.15 -7.23 0.64
C MET A 1 -11.79 -7.84 0.37
N GLU A 2 -11.53 -8.26 -0.86
CA GLU A 2 -10.22 -8.78 -1.27
C GLU A 2 -9.32 -7.65 -1.75
N THR A 3 -8.01 -7.88 -1.67
CA THR A 3 -7.01 -6.97 -2.26
C THR A 3 -7.15 -7.00 -3.78
N ILE A 4 -7.31 -5.85 -4.39
CA ILE A 4 -7.43 -5.68 -5.85
C ILE A 4 -6.34 -4.81 -6.47
N GLU A 5 -5.59 -4.13 -5.66
CA GLU A 5 -4.39 -3.39 -6.10
C GLU A 5 -3.32 -3.43 -5.02
N ILE A 6 -2.07 -3.60 -5.43
CA ILE A 6 -0.90 -3.45 -4.57
C ILE A 6 -0.04 -2.34 -5.14
N GLY A 7 0.21 -1.34 -4.33
CA GLY A 7 1.09 -0.23 -4.67
C GLY A 7 2.14 -0.04 -3.59
N LEU A 8 3.39 -0.02 -3.99
CA LEU A 8 4.54 0.19 -3.10
C LEU A 8 5.45 1.26 -3.68
N VAL A 9 6.00 2.05 -2.80
CA VAL A 9 7.01 3.06 -3.11
C VAL A 9 8.21 2.79 -2.22
N VAL A 10 9.39 2.73 -2.82
CA VAL A 10 10.64 2.49 -2.09
C VAL A 10 11.35 3.81 -1.87
N ILE A 11 11.66 4.10 -0.61
CA ILE A 11 12.40 5.29 -0.20
C ILE A 11 13.79 4.86 0.25
N ASP A 12 14.83 5.50 -0.28
CA ASP A 12 16.17 5.38 0.25
C ASP A 12 16.30 6.23 1.52
N LEU A 13 16.70 5.60 2.64
CA LEU A 13 16.75 6.29 3.94
C LEU A 13 17.91 7.28 4.07
N GLU A 14 18.94 7.18 3.25
CA GLU A 14 20.05 8.13 3.27
C GLU A 14 19.74 9.40 2.47
N SER A 15 19.26 9.21 1.24
CA SER A 15 18.93 10.35 0.35
C SER A 15 17.52 10.90 0.57
N LEU A 16 16.63 10.13 1.18
CA LEU A 16 15.18 10.41 1.30
C LEU A 16 14.51 10.57 -0.07
N GLU A 17 15.05 9.90 -1.08
CA GLU A 17 14.49 9.93 -2.43
C GLU A 17 13.71 8.64 -2.71
N ILE A 18 12.70 8.76 -3.56
CA ILE A 18 11.99 7.61 -4.10
C ILE A 18 12.88 6.98 -5.16
N VAL A 19 13.24 5.72 -4.98
CA VAL A 19 14.17 4.99 -5.86
C VAL A 19 13.50 3.90 -6.67
N ASP A 20 12.29 3.46 -6.30
CA ASP A 20 11.58 2.42 -7.03
C ASP A 20 10.09 2.44 -6.68
N GLU A 21 9.28 1.83 -7.54
CA GLU A 21 7.85 1.64 -7.33
C GLU A 21 7.42 0.27 -7.83
N PHE A 22 6.39 -0.29 -7.21
CA PHE A 22 5.74 -1.52 -7.63
C PHE A 22 4.23 -1.29 -7.65
N GLN A 23 3.57 -1.62 -8.76
CA GLN A 23 2.13 -1.53 -8.87
C GLN A 23 1.60 -2.72 -9.65
N ARG A 24 0.61 -3.43 -9.08
CA ARG A 24 -0.11 -4.51 -9.76
C ARG A 24 -1.57 -4.48 -9.35
N PHE A 25 -2.45 -4.71 -10.31
CA PHE A 25 -3.81 -5.12 -9.99
C PHE A 25 -3.80 -6.60 -9.61
N VAL A 26 -4.75 -7.00 -8.77
CA VAL A 26 -4.90 -8.38 -8.32
C VAL A 26 -6.29 -8.85 -8.71
N ARG A 27 -6.36 -10.00 -9.38
CA ARG A 27 -7.65 -10.59 -9.74
C ARG A 27 -8.34 -11.14 -8.50
N PRO A 28 -9.53 -10.65 -8.14
CA PRO A 28 -10.26 -11.15 -6.98
C PRO A 28 -10.70 -12.59 -7.23
N ARG A 29 -10.60 -13.42 -6.20
CA ARG A 29 -10.86 -14.86 -6.29
C ARG A 29 -12.26 -15.22 -5.79
N ILE A 30 -12.66 -14.66 -4.64
CA ILE A 30 -13.92 -15.00 -3.98
C ILE A 30 -15.08 -14.24 -4.62
N ASN A 31 -14.92 -12.94 -4.82
CA ASN A 31 -15.90 -12.06 -5.45
C ASN A 31 -15.28 -11.40 -6.69
N PRO A 32 -15.26 -12.11 -7.83
CA PRO A 32 -14.56 -11.61 -9.04
C PRO A 32 -15.19 -10.35 -9.64
N THR A 33 -16.48 -10.11 -9.38
CA THR A 33 -17.18 -8.92 -9.89
C THR A 33 -17.08 -7.79 -8.88
N LEU A 34 -16.48 -6.66 -9.29
CA LEU A 34 -16.40 -5.47 -8.45
C LEU A 34 -17.78 -4.83 -8.29
N THR A 35 -18.10 -4.37 -7.09
CA THR A 35 -19.32 -3.61 -6.83
C THR A 35 -19.22 -2.21 -7.42
N ASP A 36 -20.34 -1.58 -7.71
CA ASP A 36 -20.36 -0.18 -8.17
C ASP A 36 -19.73 0.75 -7.15
N PHE A 37 -19.95 0.49 -5.86
CA PHE A 37 -19.32 1.23 -4.78
C PHE A 37 -17.79 1.14 -4.85
N CYS A 38 -17.25 -0.06 -5.02
CA CYS A 38 -15.80 -0.28 -5.14
C CYS A 38 -15.23 0.48 -6.35
N LYS A 39 -15.88 0.37 -7.52
CA LYS A 39 -15.44 1.06 -8.74
C LYS A 39 -15.44 2.58 -8.59
N LYS A 40 -16.46 3.13 -7.93
CA LYS A 40 -16.54 4.57 -7.68
C LYS A 40 -15.49 5.03 -6.67
N LEU A 41 -15.29 4.26 -5.60
CA LEU A 41 -14.35 4.60 -4.53
C LEU A 41 -12.90 4.60 -5.03
N THR A 42 -12.53 3.59 -5.80
CA THR A 42 -11.14 3.34 -6.20
C THR A 42 -10.81 3.81 -7.60
N SER A 43 -11.80 4.07 -8.43
CA SER A 43 -11.69 4.28 -9.89
C SER A 43 -11.13 3.07 -10.67
N ILE A 44 -10.96 1.92 -10.02
CA ILE A 44 -10.53 0.68 -10.67
C ILE A 44 -11.70 0.09 -11.46
N GLN A 45 -11.45 -0.28 -12.70
CA GLN A 45 -12.45 -0.87 -13.58
C GLN A 45 -12.41 -2.40 -13.51
N GLN A 46 -13.54 -3.03 -13.87
CA GLN A 46 -13.62 -4.50 -13.90
C GLN A 46 -12.54 -5.10 -14.82
N THR A 47 -12.28 -4.47 -15.97
CA THR A 47 -11.25 -4.91 -16.91
C THR A 47 -9.85 -4.89 -16.33
N ASP A 48 -9.56 -3.99 -15.41
CA ASP A 48 -8.25 -3.90 -14.76
C ASP A 48 -7.93 -5.15 -13.95
N VAL A 49 -8.94 -5.71 -13.28
CA VAL A 49 -8.76 -6.89 -12.41
C VAL A 49 -9.01 -8.19 -13.14
N ASP A 50 -9.86 -8.21 -14.18
CA ASP A 50 -10.14 -9.43 -14.95
C ASP A 50 -8.88 -9.94 -15.67
N GLY A 51 -8.05 -9.03 -16.17
CA GLY A 51 -6.79 -9.36 -16.82
C GLY A 51 -5.61 -9.49 -15.88
N ALA A 52 -5.81 -9.27 -14.58
CA ALA A 52 -4.74 -9.29 -13.60
C ALA A 52 -4.38 -10.72 -13.17
N ARG A 53 -3.19 -10.86 -12.60
CA ARG A 53 -2.75 -12.10 -11.99
C ARG A 53 -3.40 -12.29 -10.62
N THR A 54 -3.37 -13.54 -10.13
CA THR A 54 -3.91 -13.88 -8.82
C THR A 54 -3.02 -13.35 -7.69
N TYR A 55 -3.56 -13.32 -6.48
CA TYR A 55 -2.81 -12.93 -5.28
C TYR A 55 -1.51 -13.73 -5.12
N GLN A 56 -1.57 -15.05 -5.34
CA GLN A 56 -0.39 -15.91 -5.23
C GLN A 56 0.67 -15.59 -6.27
N GLU A 57 0.27 -15.37 -7.52
CA GLU A 57 1.19 -15.01 -8.60
C GLU A 57 1.85 -13.65 -8.36
N ILE A 58 1.06 -12.67 -7.89
CA ILE A 58 1.58 -11.35 -7.50
C ILE A 58 2.55 -11.47 -6.33
N GLY A 59 2.30 -12.38 -5.40
CA GLY A 59 3.20 -12.66 -4.28
C GLY A 59 4.59 -13.07 -4.73
N GLU A 60 4.68 -13.89 -5.78
CA GLU A 60 5.96 -14.28 -6.36
C GLU A 60 6.69 -13.11 -7.02
N GLU A 61 5.97 -12.27 -7.78
CA GLU A 61 6.53 -11.07 -8.38
C GLU A 61 7.02 -10.08 -7.30
N LEU A 62 6.25 -9.93 -6.23
CA LEU A 62 6.59 -9.03 -5.13
C LEU A 62 7.81 -9.54 -4.36
N ARG A 63 7.93 -10.85 -4.17
CA ARG A 63 9.11 -11.45 -3.54
C ARG A 63 10.37 -11.13 -4.35
N MET A 64 10.32 -11.28 -5.66
CA MET A 64 11.44 -10.94 -6.55
C MET A 64 11.80 -9.46 -6.45
N PHE A 65 10.80 -8.59 -6.36
CA PHE A 65 11.00 -7.15 -6.18
C PHE A 65 11.67 -6.84 -4.83
N THR A 66 11.17 -7.43 -3.74
CA THR A 66 11.72 -7.17 -2.40
C THR A 66 13.09 -7.79 -2.16
N GLU A 67 13.51 -8.79 -2.94
CA GLU A 67 14.86 -9.34 -2.88
C GLU A 67 15.94 -8.29 -3.19
N HIS A 68 15.60 -7.23 -3.92
CA HIS A 68 16.51 -6.10 -4.13
C HIS A 68 16.66 -5.20 -2.90
N TYR A 69 15.81 -5.38 -1.89
CA TYR A 69 15.76 -4.56 -0.68
C TYR A 69 15.69 -5.44 0.58
N PRO A 70 16.72 -6.30 0.83
CA PRO A 70 16.64 -7.32 1.88
C PRO A 70 16.56 -6.77 3.30
N ASP A 71 17.04 -5.54 3.51
CA ASP A 71 17.04 -4.89 4.82
C ASP A 71 15.87 -3.90 4.99
N ALA A 72 14.94 -3.89 4.05
CA ALA A 72 13.82 -2.98 4.10
C ALA A 72 12.79 -3.37 5.17
N ALA A 73 12.12 -2.36 5.70
CA ALA A 73 10.86 -2.49 6.41
C ALA A 73 9.78 -1.85 5.54
N TRP A 74 8.52 -2.18 5.78
CA TRP A 74 7.44 -1.54 5.06
C TRP A 74 6.49 -0.82 6.01
N ALA A 75 5.85 0.20 5.52
CA ALA A 75 4.91 1.01 6.27
C ALA A 75 3.61 1.18 5.52
N SER A 76 2.52 1.31 6.24
CA SER A 76 1.21 1.66 5.70
C SER A 76 0.53 2.66 6.62
N TRP A 77 -0.54 3.26 6.11
CA TRP A 77 -1.30 4.24 6.88
C TRP A 77 -2.33 3.53 7.77
N GLY A 78 -1.87 3.03 8.91
CA GLY A 78 -2.63 2.19 9.84
C GLY A 78 -2.21 0.73 9.76
N ASP A 79 -2.99 -0.14 10.40
CA ASP A 79 -2.74 -1.59 10.42
C ASP A 79 -3.66 -2.37 9.47
N TYR A 80 -4.58 -1.66 8.81
CA TYR A 80 -5.59 -2.30 7.96
C TYR A 80 -4.95 -3.10 6.82
N ASP A 81 -3.97 -2.52 6.14
CA ASP A 81 -3.32 -3.17 4.99
C ASP A 81 -2.60 -4.45 5.39
N ALA A 82 -1.88 -4.43 6.52
CA ALA A 82 -1.21 -5.62 7.03
C ALA A 82 -2.22 -6.75 7.34
N ARG A 83 -3.33 -6.42 7.98
CA ARG A 83 -4.39 -7.39 8.29
C ARG A 83 -5.06 -7.92 7.02
N GLN A 84 -5.27 -7.04 6.03
CA GLN A 84 -5.86 -7.42 4.75
C GLN A 84 -4.97 -8.43 4.01
N LEU A 85 -3.67 -8.17 3.96
CA LEU A 85 -2.72 -9.06 3.31
C LEU A 85 -2.68 -10.44 3.97
N GLU A 86 -2.71 -10.50 5.31
CA GLU A 86 -2.75 -11.76 6.05
C GLU A 86 -4.04 -12.53 5.78
N ARG A 87 -5.16 -11.84 5.77
CA ARG A 87 -6.47 -12.46 5.51
C ARG A 87 -6.53 -13.05 4.11
N ASP A 88 -6.08 -12.30 3.12
CA ASP A 88 -6.09 -12.75 1.72
C ASP A 88 -5.12 -13.92 1.50
N ALA A 89 -3.99 -13.93 2.20
CA ALA A 89 -3.06 -15.06 2.19
C ALA A 89 -3.71 -16.33 2.73
N GLY A 90 -4.50 -16.21 3.79
CA GLY A 90 -5.26 -17.33 4.34
C GLY A 90 -6.25 -17.92 3.34
N PHE A 91 -6.98 -17.08 2.61
CA PHE A 91 -7.91 -17.52 1.57
C PHE A 91 -7.19 -18.11 0.36
N ALA A 92 -6.04 -17.59 0.00
CA ALA A 92 -5.24 -18.08 -1.12
C ALA A 92 -4.38 -19.30 -0.78
N ALA A 93 -4.32 -19.67 0.51
CA ALA A 93 -3.47 -20.73 1.03
C ALA A 93 -1.99 -20.57 0.63
N CYS A 94 -1.49 -19.34 0.73
CA CYS A 94 -0.11 -18.99 0.42
C CYS A 94 0.47 -18.07 1.50
N PRO A 95 1.81 -17.87 1.53
CA PRO A 95 2.40 -16.91 2.44
C PRO A 95 1.86 -15.49 2.21
N SER A 96 1.76 -14.69 3.28
CA SER A 96 1.36 -13.30 3.18
C SER A 96 2.37 -12.52 2.33
N LEU A 97 1.85 -11.57 1.54
CA LEU A 97 2.71 -10.63 0.82
C LEU A 97 3.51 -9.80 1.82
N LEU A 98 4.75 -9.50 1.51
CA LEU A 98 5.70 -8.80 2.39
C LEU A 98 6.03 -9.58 3.68
N GLU A 99 5.76 -10.89 3.71
CA GLU A 99 6.16 -11.75 4.81
C GLU A 99 7.68 -11.66 5.03
N GLY A 100 8.08 -11.60 6.30
CA GLY A 100 9.49 -11.48 6.68
C GLY A 100 10.03 -10.06 6.72
N LEU A 101 9.31 -9.06 6.21
CA LEU A 101 9.68 -7.66 6.35
C LEU A 101 8.93 -7.03 7.53
N PRO A 102 9.62 -6.30 8.43
CA PRO A 102 8.95 -5.60 9.53
C PRO A 102 7.96 -4.58 9.00
N HIS A 103 6.81 -4.48 9.68
CA HIS A 103 5.76 -3.51 9.35
C HIS A 103 5.70 -2.39 10.38
N PHE A 104 5.53 -1.16 9.90
CA PHE A 104 5.32 0.02 10.72
C PHE A 104 3.99 0.69 10.38
N ASN A 105 3.22 1.03 11.40
CA ASN A 105 2.02 1.85 11.26
C ASN A 105 2.43 3.33 11.20
N ALA A 106 2.53 3.87 10.00
CA ALA A 106 2.96 5.25 9.78
C ALA A 106 1.98 6.27 10.38
N ARG A 107 0.70 5.96 10.39
CA ARG A 107 -0.33 6.83 10.99
C ARG A 107 -0.09 7.04 12.48
N LYS A 108 0.17 5.95 13.18
CA LYS A 108 0.45 5.97 14.62
C LYS A 108 1.80 6.63 14.92
N TRP A 109 2.79 6.36 14.09
CA TRP A 109 4.12 6.96 14.21
C TRP A 109 4.04 8.48 14.02
N HIS A 110 3.35 8.96 12.99
CA HIS A 110 3.12 10.38 12.77
C HIS A 110 2.41 11.04 13.97
N ALA A 111 1.34 10.43 14.47
CA ALA A 111 0.62 10.95 15.62
C ALA A 111 1.51 11.12 16.85
N GLY A 112 2.37 10.14 17.12
CA GLY A 112 3.32 10.21 18.24
C GLY A 112 4.40 11.27 18.05
N LEU A 113 4.94 11.39 16.83
CA LEU A 113 6.03 12.32 16.52
C LEU A 113 5.58 13.79 16.61
N TYR A 114 4.37 14.09 16.16
CA TYR A 114 3.83 15.45 16.12
C TYR A 114 2.88 15.76 17.30
N ASP A 115 2.77 14.84 18.26
CA ASP A 115 1.89 14.97 19.43
C ASP A 115 0.44 15.29 19.04
N ASN A 116 -0.06 14.56 18.07
CA ASN A 116 -1.38 14.73 17.49
C ASN A 116 -2.21 13.46 17.59
N ARG A 117 -3.54 13.62 17.38
CA ARG A 117 -4.41 12.46 17.17
C ARG A 117 -4.12 11.83 15.82
N PRO A 118 -4.25 10.49 15.68
CA PRO A 118 -4.17 9.85 14.37
C PRO A 118 -5.21 10.45 13.41
N LYS A 119 -4.76 10.83 12.22
CA LYS A 119 -5.57 11.47 11.19
C LYS A 119 -5.65 10.58 9.96
N SER A 120 -6.62 10.85 9.08
CA SER A 120 -6.66 10.22 7.78
C SER A 120 -5.43 10.61 6.95
N LEU A 121 -5.11 9.82 5.94
CA LEU A 121 -4.01 10.12 5.04
C LEU A 121 -4.16 11.51 4.40
N LYS A 122 -5.34 11.81 3.88
CA LYS A 122 -5.64 13.11 3.25
C LYS A 122 -5.46 14.28 4.20
N GLN A 123 -6.02 14.17 5.41
CA GLN A 123 -5.89 15.21 6.44
C GLN A 123 -4.42 15.45 6.80
N THR A 124 -3.62 14.40 6.87
CA THR A 124 -2.20 14.52 7.21
C THR A 124 -1.41 15.20 6.09
N VAL A 125 -1.66 14.82 4.84
CA VAL A 125 -1.04 15.51 3.68
C VAL A 125 -1.35 17.01 3.72
N GLU A 126 -2.61 17.37 3.94
CA GLU A 126 -3.04 18.77 4.06
C GLU A 126 -2.38 19.48 5.24
N SER A 127 -2.31 18.84 6.41
CA SER A 127 -1.74 19.43 7.62
C SER A 127 -0.25 19.73 7.51
N LEU A 128 0.47 18.96 6.69
CA LEU A 128 1.90 19.17 6.44
C LEU A 128 2.17 20.14 5.28
N GLY A 129 1.12 20.68 4.66
CA GLY A 129 1.27 21.56 3.50
C GLY A 129 1.75 20.86 2.24
N LEU A 130 1.61 19.54 2.19
CA LEU A 130 1.96 18.75 1.02
C LEU A 130 0.82 18.74 0.01
N VAL A 131 1.17 18.49 -1.25
CA VAL A 131 0.18 18.38 -2.32
C VAL A 131 -0.21 16.92 -2.50
N TRP A 132 -1.54 16.64 -2.50
CA TRP A 132 -2.04 15.30 -2.78
C TRP A 132 -1.62 14.87 -4.19
N GLN A 133 -1.11 13.63 -4.29
CA GLN A 133 -0.67 13.06 -5.55
C GLN A 133 -1.66 11.99 -6.01
N GLY A 134 -2.12 12.10 -7.26
CA GLY A 134 -2.92 11.08 -7.92
C GLY A 134 -4.38 11.00 -7.45
N THR A 135 -4.94 9.80 -7.58
CA THR A 135 -6.34 9.50 -7.32
C THR A 135 -6.52 8.89 -5.93
N TYR A 136 -7.45 9.43 -5.19
CA TYR A 136 -7.78 8.93 -3.83
C TYR A 136 -8.24 7.47 -3.88
N HIS A 137 -7.81 6.67 -2.91
CA HIS A 137 -8.10 5.24 -2.79
C HIS A 137 -7.51 4.34 -3.89
N ARG A 138 -6.62 4.86 -4.72
CA ARG A 138 -5.77 4.02 -5.56
C ARG A 138 -4.54 3.62 -4.76
N GLY A 139 -4.24 2.31 -4.73
CA GLY A 139 -3.16 1.77 -3.90
C GLY A 139 -1.81 2.43 -4.14
N ILE A 140 -1.41 2.59 -5.39
CA ILE A 140 -0.13 3.22 -5.72
C ILE A 140 -0.12 4.72 -5.37
N ASP A 141 -1.22 5.43 -5.56
CA ASP A 141 -1.30 6.85 -5.25
C ASP A 141 -1.32 7.07 -3.73
N ASP A 142 -2.04 6.23 -2.98
CA ASP A 142 -2.00 6.26 -1.52
C ASP A 142 -0.57 5.99 -1.01
N ALA A 143 0.14 5.03 -1.60
CA ALA A 143 1.52 4.72 -1.24
C ALA A 143 2.47 5.91 -1.50
N ARG A 144 2.29 6.62 -2.61
CA ARG A 144 3.05 7.84 -2.92
C ARG A 144 2.82 8.94 -1.90
N ASN A 145 1.59 9.10 -1.43
CA ASN A 145 1.26 10.09 -0.40
C ASN A 145 1.80 9.68 0.97
N VAL A 146 1.74 8.41 1.33
CA VAL A 146 2.41 7.90 2.54
C VAL A 146 3.92 8.14 2.47
N ALA A 147 4.54 7.89 1.33
CA ALA A 147 5.96 8.14 1.11
C ALA A 147 6.33 9.61 1.32
N SER A 148 5.52 10.54 0.81
CA SER A 148 5.72 11.98 1.02
C SER A 148 5.70 12.36 2.49
N ILE A 149 4.76 11.79 3.25
CA ILE A 149 4.65 12.02 4.70
C ILE A 149 5.88 11.43 5.43
N VAL A 150 6.26 10.21 5.10
CA VAL A 150 7.40 9.54 5.74
C VAL A 150 8.70 10.31 5.46
N LYS A 151 8.90 10.80 4.25
CA LYS A 151 10.04 11.66 3.91
C LYS A 151 10.07 12.91 4.78
N GLU A 152 8.94 13.54 5.00
CA GLU A 152 8.82 14.72 5.86
C GLU A 152 9.12 14.39 7.32
N MET A 153 8.68 13.22 7.79
CA MET A 153 8.95 12.76 9.17
C MET A 153 10.43 12.46 9.41
N LEU A 154 11.14 12.00 8.40
CA LEU A 154 12.56 11.63 8.47
C LEU A 154 13.49 12.79 8.14
N GLY A 155 13.00 13.80 7.46
CA GLY A 155 13.76 15.01 7.10
C GLY A 155 13.67 16.11 8.14
#